data_d6d4c9b04e561f813e7792a15b5d0424
#
_entry.id   d6d4c9b04e561f813e7792a15b5d0424
#
_cell.length_a   1.000
_cell.length_b   1.000
_cell.length_c   1.000
_cell.angle_alpha   90.00
_cell.angle_beta   90.00
_cell.angle_gamma   90.00
#
_symmetry.space_group_name_H-M   'P 1'
#
loop_
_entity.id
_entity.type
_entity.pdbx_description
1 polymer ?
#
loop_
_entity_poly.entity_id
_entity_poly.type
_entity_poly.pdbx_seq_one_letter_code
_entity_poly.pdbx_strand_id
1 'polypeptide(L)'
;MKKSIARHMAVLLLSILAIACQRRPLTTADYAVIVNLEIEKDIVNYEVEKDPSLMRCIFYDSNTGAFVTQAFLPPTGGQVSLIPAREYDVLVYNFDTESTWLEDENWYHTIYASTSLIPDSFKTKLRSRASKTDDEQIVYDPDHLYVGRLNDVFIPSRSVDAPAVVLDIKCETVVESWLLEVKTITGAKNIGSMAAVVTSLAGSNKIAYDERSAEYVSVYFDNQVIDQDGVLTAKFNTFGWTDRITEPQVLSLVFTDVAGKGHVFNIDVSDQFIDNPEQIIRINVEIDIPEPMTSGDGGFVPKVDEWDEINTDIII
;
A
#
# COMPACT_ATOMS: atom_id res chain seq x y z
N MET A 1 82.60 -5.34 -17.57
CA MET A 1 81.73 -6.29 -16.91
C MET A 1 80.65 -5.66 -16.03
N LYS A 2 80.90 -4.72 -15.13
CA LYS A 2 79.87 -4.13 -14.22
C LYS A 2 78.67 -3.45 -14.96
N LYS A 3 78.89 -2.75 -16.11
CA LYS A 3 77.82 -2.11 -16.88
C LYS A 3 76.89 -3.10 -17.57
N SER A 4 77.35 -4.29 -17.97
CA SER A 4 76.55 -5.34 -18.57
C SER A 4 75.60 -5.99 -17.56
N ILE A 5 76.07 -6.28 -16.36
CA ILE A 5 75.29 -6.89 -15.30
C ILE A 5 74.13 -5.96 -14.85
N ALA A 6 74.40 -4.66 -14.70
CA ALA A 6 73.37 -3.68 -14.34
C ALA A 6 72.25 -3.59 -15.39
N ARG A 7 72.60 -3.73 -16.68
CA ARG A 7 71.62 -3.69 -17.78
C ARG A 7 70.72 -4.93 -17.81
N HIS A 8 71.29 -6.13 -17.52
CA HIS A 8 70.49 -7.34 -17.43
C HIS A 8 69.60 -7.35 -16.20
N MET A 9 70.07 -6.84 -15.05
CA MET A 9 69.23 -6.68 -13.87
C MET A 9 68.08 -5.70 -14.06
N ALA A 10 68.32 -4.59 -14.75
CA ALA A 10 67.25 -3.61 -15.07
C ALA A 10 66.19 -4.21 -15.99
N VAL A 11 66.57 -4.98 -17.01
CA VAL A 11 65.64 -5.69 -17.89
C VAL A 11 64.83 -6.77 -17.13
N LEU A 12 65.47 -7.50 -16.23
CA LEU A 12 64.83 -8.51 -15.41
C LEU A 12 63.80 -7.85 -14.45
N LEU A 13 64.16 -6.72 -13.83
CA LEU A 13 63.24 -5.96 -12.98
C LEU A 13 62.04 -5.40 -13.75
N LEU A 14 62.28 -4.92 -14.96
CA LEU A 14 61.19 -4.41 -15.83
C LEU A 14 60.21 -5.53 -16.26
N SER A 15 60.76 -6.74 -16.55
CA SER A 15 59.92 -7.90 -16.90
C SER A 15 59.07 -8.39 -15.73
N ILE A 16 59.64 -8.37 -14.50
CA ILE A 16 58.89 -8.72 -13.28
C ILE A 16 57.77 -7.70 -12.99
N LEU A 17 58.06 -6.40 -13.19
CA LEU A 17 57.07 -5.34 -13.04
C LEU A 17 55.95 -5.43 -14.13
N ALA A 18 56.25 -5.84 -15.34
CA ALA A 18 55.27 -6.04 -16.39
C ALA A 18 54.30 -7.24 -16.10
N ILE A 19 54.85 -8.29 -15.47
CA ILE A 19 54.01 -9.44 -15.09
C ILE A 19 53.15 -9.12 -13.82
N ALA A 20 53.66 -8.31 -12.89
CA ALA A 20 52.90 -7.86 -11.73
C ALA A 20 51.73 -6.91 -12.07
N CYS A 21 51.77 -6.25 -13.24
CA CYS A 21 50.68 -5.37 -13.74
C CYS A 21 49.58 -6.11 -14.49
N GLN A 22 49.63 -7.43 -14.66
CA GLN A 22 48.43 -8.19 -15.01
C GLN A 22 47.52 -8.25 -13.79
N ARG A 23 46.90 -7.13 -13.45
CA ARG A 23 45.65 -7.17 -12.66
C ARG A 23 44.70 -8.06 -13.47
N ARG A 24 44.42 -9.25 -12.93
CA ARG A 24 43.24 -9.97 -13.37
C ARG A 24 42.13 -8.94 -13.40
N PRO A 25 41.41 -8.75 -14.52
CA PRO A 25 40.22 -7.99 -14.45
C PRO A 25 39.39 -8.60 -13.30
N LEU A 26 39.03 -7.83 -12.29
CA LEU A 26 37.98 -8.13 -11.35
C LEU A 26 36.68 -8.03 -12.18
N THR A 27 36.55 -8.89 -13.17
CA THR A 27 35.26 -9.28 -13.66
C THR A 27 34.70 -10.18 -12.58
N THR A 28 34.11 -9.59 -11.55
CA THR A 28 32.90 -10.19 -11.02
C THR A 28 32.03 -10.30 -12.26
N ALA A 29 31.98 -11.49 -12.85
CA ALA A 29 31.07 -11.75 -13.92
C ALA A 29 29.67 -11.55 -13.30
N ASP A 30 29.06 -10.37 -13.58
CA ASP A 30 27.71 -10.10 -13.18
C ASP A 30 26.86 -11.19 -13.83
N TYR A 31 26.26 -12.04 -13.01
CA TYR A 31 25.46 -13.14 -13.52
C TYR A 31 24.08 -12.60 -13.84
N ALA A 32 23.71 -12.74 -15.09
CA ALA A 32 22.36 -12.47 -15.53
C ALA A 32 21.39 -13.47 -14.86
N VAL A 33 20.43 -12.95 -14.14
CA VAL A 33 19.30 -13.65 -13.58
C VAL A 33 18.05 -13.13 -14.30
N ILE A 34 17.20 -14.03 -14.75
CA ILE A 34 15.91 -13.69 -15.36
C ILE A 34 14.87 -13.74 -14.25
N VAL A 35 14.16 -12.65 -14.05
CA VAL A 35 13.01 -12.56 -13.14
C VAL A 35 11.76 -12.54 -14.00
N ASN A 36 10.88 -13.53 -13.84
CA ASN A 36 9.55 -13.56 -14.43
C ASN A 36 8.55 -13.18 -13.34
N LEU A 37 7.63 -12.27 -13.64
CA LEU A 37 6.61 -11.82 -12.71
C LEU A 37 5.23 -12.23 -13.21
N GLU A 38 4.39 -12.71 -12.29
CA GLU A 38 2.98 -12.98 -12.50
C GLU A 38 2.19 -12.11 -11.50
N ILE A 39 1.39 -11.19 -12.01
CA ILE A 39 0.57 -10.28 -11.19
C ILE A 39 -0.81 -10.90 -10.97
N GLU A 40 -1.27 -10.93 -9.72
CA GLU A 40 -2.61 -11.39 -9.38
C GLU A 40 -3.69 -10.52 -10.06
N LYS A 41 -4.67 -11.19 -10.69
CA LYS A 41 -5.76 -10.53 -11.42
C LYS A 41 -7.13 -10.75 -10.78
N ASP A 42 -7.25 -11.80 -9.99
CA ASP A 42 -8.52 -12.22 -9.38
C ASP A 42 -8.59 -11.72 -7.93
N ILE A 43 -8.97 -10.45 -7.79
CA ILE A 43 -9.08 -9.76 -6.50
C ILE A 43 -10.54 -9.44 -6.23
N VAL A 44 -11.02 -9.81 -5.03
CA VAL A 44 -12.40 -9.56 -4.60
C VAL A 44 -12.72 -8.07 -4.64
N ASN A 45 -13.89 -7.72 -5.20
CA ASN A 45 -14.39 -6.34 -5.36
C ASN A 45 -13.46 -5.37 -6.12
N TYR A 46 -12.42 -5.87 -6.78
CA TYR A 46 -11.49 -5.03 -7.52
C TYR A 46 -11.23 -5.58 -8.92
N GLU A 47 -11.41 -4.74 -9.91
CA GLU A 47 -11.11 -5.06 -11.30
C GLU A 47 -9.73 -4.50 -11.68
N VAL A 48 -8.78 -5.39 -11.99
CA VAL A 48 -7.47 -4.99 -12.48
C VAL A 48 -7.56 -4.71 -13.97
N GLU A 49 -7.79 -3.47 -14.35
CA GLU A 49 -7.90 -3.06 -15.76
C GLU A 49 -6.58 -3.21 -16.51
N LYS A 50 -5.48 -2.95 -15.86
CA LYS A 50 -4.12 -3.07 -16.41
C LYS A 50 -3.12 -3.44 -15.33
N ASP A 51 -2.02 -4.07 -15.75
CA ASP A 51 -0.90 -4.32 -14.85
C ASP A 51 -0.28 -3.01 -14.33
N PRO A 52 0.37 -3.05 -13.16
CA PRO A 52 1.21 -1.94 -12.71
C PRO A 52 2.20 -1.51 -13.80
N SER A 53 2.54 -0.24 -13.86
CA SER A 53 3.47 0.27 -14.88
C SER A 53 4.92 -0.08 -14.59
N LEU A 54 5.27 -0.25 -13.32
CA LEU A 54 6.62 -0.45 -12.84
C LEU A 54 6.64 -1.33 -11.60
N MET A 55 7.53 -2.34 -11.59
CA MET A 55 7.80 -3.21 -10.45
C MET A 55 9.22 -2.94 -9.92
N ARG A 56 9.37 -2.76 -8.63
CA ARG A 56 10.66 -2.69 -7.97
C ARG A 56 11.00 -4.05 -7.40
N CYS A 57 12.16 -4.58 -7.79
CA CYS A 57 12.68 -5.86 -7.35
C CYS A 57 13.92 -5.60 -6.48
N ILE A 58 13.86 -5.92 -5.20
CA ILE A 58 14.94 -5.73 -4.23
C ILE A 58 15.50 -7.08 -3.84
N PHE A 59 16.82 -7.14 -3.75
CA PHE A 59 17.58 -8.30 -3.30
C PHE A 59 18.26 -7.97 -2.00
N TYR A 60 17.98 -8.76 -0.98
CA TYR A 60 18.57 -8.68 0.35
C TYR A 60 19.52 -9.87 0.57
N ASP A 61 20.53 -9.72 1.39
CA ASP A 61 21.38 -10.82 1.84
C ASP A 61 20.57 -11.68 2.84
N SER A 62 20.30 -12.94 2.51
CA SER A 62 19.45 -13.83 3.33
C SER A 62 19.99 -14.03 4.75
N ASN A 63 21.31 -13.94 4.98
CA ASN A 63 21.89 -14.14 6.31
C ASN A 63 21.71 -12.92 7.22
N THR A 64 21.64 -11.73 6.65
CA THR A 64 21.61 -10.48 7.43
C THR A 64 20.31 -9.71 7.28
N GLY A 65 19.55 -9.95 6.21
CA GLY A 65 18.39 -9.16 5.81
C GLY A 65 18.74 -7.79 5.23
N ALA A 66 20.03 -7.48 5.02
CA ALA A 66 20.47 -6.18 4.56
C ALA A 66 20.28 -6.02 3.05
N PHE A 67 19.91 -4.82 2.61
CA PHE A 67 19.82 -4.45 1.20
C PHE A 67 21.16 -4.72 0.48
N VAL A 68 21.07 -5.36 -0.69
CA VAL A 68 22.24 -5.62 -1.56
C VAL A 68 22.14 -4.83 -2.85
N THR A 69 21.05 -5.00 -3.59
CA THR A 69 20.82 -4.34 -4.89
C THR A 69 19.33 -4.31 -5.22
N GLN A 70 18.98 -3.54 -6.23
CA GLN A 70 17.61 -3.44 -6.74
C GLN A 70 17.60 -3.31 -8.25
N ALA A 71 16.45 -3.62 -8.85
CA ALA A 71 16.14 -3.35 -10.24
C ALA A 71 14.70 -2.83 -10.38
N PHE A 72 14.47 -2.01 -11.39
CA PHE A 72 13.13 -1.62 -11.80
C PHE A 72 12.78 -2.40 -13.07
N LEU A 73 11.69 -3.13 -13.04
CA LEU A 73 11.29 -4.07 -14.07
C LEU A 73 9.89 -3.73 -14.58
N PRO A 74 9.58 -4.05 -15.83
CA PRO A 74 8.19 -4.08 -16.28
C PRO A 74 7.39 -5.16 -15.52
N PRO A 75 6.04 -5.13 -15.54
CA PRO A 75 5.20 -6.07 -14.79
C PRO A 75 5.36 -7.55 -15.21
N THR A 76 5.96 -7.80 -16.37
CA THR A 76 6.31 -9.14 -16.84
C THR A 76 7.67 -9.65 -16.35
N GLY A 77 8.42 -8.80 -15.65
CA GLY A 77 9.79 -9.11 -15.20
C GLY A 77 10.87 -8.64 -16.16
N GLY A 78 12.07 -9.17 -16.00
CA GLY A 78 13.23 -8.76 -16.79
C GLY A 78 14.54 -9.38 -16.33
N GLN A 79 15.65 -8.87 -16.82
CA GLN A 79 16.98 -9.35 -16.47
C GLN A 79 17.62 -8.47 -15.39
N VAL A 80 18.19 -9.12 -14.38
CA VAL A 80 18.94 -8.49 -13.27
C VAL A 80 20.33 -9.10 -13.18
N SER A 81 21.31 -8.30 -12.76
CA SER A 81 22.68 -8.78 -12.53
C SER A 81 22.92 -8.96 -11.03
N LEU A 82 23.29 -10.17 -10.61
CA LEU A 82 23.54 -10.52 -9.22
C LEU A 82 24.95 -11.06 -8.99
N ILE A 83 25.45 -10.93 -7.77
CA ILE A 83 26.70 -11.54 -7.36
C ILE A 83 26.46 -13.03 -7.13
N PRO A 84 27.24 -13.92 -7.75
CA PRO A 84 27.11 -15.37 -7.59
C PRO A 84 27.65 -15.86 -6.23
N ALA A 85 27.37 -17.13 -5.92
CA ALA A 85 27.73 -17.82 -4.69
C ALA A 85 27.21 -17.10 -3.42
N ARG A 86 25.98 -16.56 -3.53
CA ARG A 86 25.26 -15.88 -2.45
C ARG A 86 23.81 -16.34 -2.40
N GLU A 87 23.23 -16.24 -1.22
CA GLU A 87 21.82 -16.43 -0.97
C GLU A 87 21.15 -15.07 -0.83
N TYR A 88 19.95 -14.95 -1.41
CA TYR A 88 19.17 -13.72 -1.42
C TYR A 88 17.74 -13.97 -0.97
N ASP A 89 17.21 -13.06 -0.17
CA ASP A 89 15.78 -12.85 -0.05
C ASP A 89 15.37 -11.80 -1.10
N VAL A 90 14.33 -12.12 -1.85
CA VAL A 90 13.85 -11.29 -2.95
C VAL A 90 12.47 -10.76 -2.61
N LEU A 91 12.31 -9.45 -2.72
CA LEU A 91 11.04 -8.78 -2.55
C LEU A 91 10.75 -7.96 -3.80
N VAL A 92 9.55 -8.16 -4.36
CA VAL A 92 9.09 -7.41 -5.53
C VAL A 92 7.79 -6.72 -5.16
N TYR A 93 7.63 -5.46 -5.56
CA TYR A 93 6.38 -4.73 -5.41
C TYR A 93 6.22 -3.67 -6.50
N ASN A 94 4.97 -3.26 -6.76
CA ASN A 94 4.72 -2.15 -7.68
C ASN A 94 5.11 -0.82 -7.03
N PHE A 95 5.63 0.08 -7.87
CA PHE A 95 6.21 1.36 -7.44
C PHE A 95 5.46 2.58 -8.02
N ASP A 96 4.26 2.37 -8.50
CA ASP A 96 3.37 3.37 -9.11
C ASP A 96 2.13 3.68 -8.26
N THR A 97 2.27 3.55 -6.94
CA THR A 97 1.26 3.91 -5.95
C THR A 97 1.25 5.42 -5.66
N GLU A 98 0.08 5.99 -5.34
CA GLU A 98 -0.09 7.42 -5.03
C GLU A 98 -0.24 7.67 -3.52
N SER A 99 -1.07 6.88 -2.83
CA SER A 99 -1.35 6.99 -1.39
C SER A 99 -0.55 6.01 -0.54
N THR A 100 -0.05 4.91 -1.12
CA THR A 100 0.69 3.87 -0.40
C THR A 100 2.19 4.11 -0.45
N TRP A 101 2.85 4.05 0.71
CA TRP A 101 4.28 4.28 0.89
C TRP A 101 4.97 3.05 1.43
N LEU A 102 6.23 2.84 1.01
CA LEU A 102 7.11 1.81 1.54
C LEU A 102 8.16 2.47 2.45
N GLU A 103 8.31 1.92 3.64
CA GLU A 103 9.22 2.41 4.66
C GLU A 103 10.20 1.31 5.10
N ASP A 104 11.36 1.71 5.65
CA ASP A 104 12.43 0.81 6.13
C ASP A 104 12.97 -0.16 5.08
N GLU A 105 13.05 0.25 3.83
CA GLU A 105 13.46 -0.57 2.67
C GLU A 105 14.90 -1.12 2.75
N ASN A 106 15.71 -0.67 3.69
CA ASN A 106 17.10 -1.12 3.84
C ASN A 106 17.22 -2.53 4.45
N TRP A 107 16.14 -3.03 5.04
CA TRP A 107 16.14 -4.30 5.76
C TRP A 107 14.91 -5.13 5.41
N TYR A 108 15.11 -6.37 4.97
CA TYR A 108 14.05 -7.30 4.61
C TYR A 108 13.01 -7.49 5.73
N HIS A 109 13.50 -7.60 6.99
CA HIS A 109 12.65 -7.92 8.13
C HIS A 109 11.81 -6.73 8.66
N THR A 110 12.13 -5.50 8.26
CA THR A 110 11.48 -4.30 8.79
C THR A 110 10.68 -3.53 7.76
N ILE A 111 10.84 -3.84 6.48
CA ILE A 111 10.10 -3.15 5.40
C ILE A 111 8.59 -3.31 5.56
N TYR A 112 7.88 -2.21 5.53
CA TYR A 112 6.43 -2.20 5.63
C TYR A 112 5.80 -1.17 4.69
N ALA A 113 4.54 -1.43 4.32
CA ALA A 113 3.68 -0.49 3.59
C ALA A 113 2.77 0.23 4.57
N SER A 114 2.62 1.53 4.39
CA SER A 114 1.69 2.41 5.09
C SER A 114 0.94 3.29 4.09
N THR A 115 0.01 4.11 4.56
CA THR A 115 -0.74 5.02 3.70
C THR A 115 -0.69 6.46 4.20
N SER A 116 -0.88 7.41 3.29
CA SER A 116 -0.78 8.85 3.55
C SER A 116 -1.83 9.33 4.55
N LEU A 117 -1.41 10.20 5.47
CA LEU A 117 -2.32 10.93 6.34
C LEU A 117 -3.18 11.93 5.54
N ILE A 118 -4.44 12.06 5.89
CA ILE A 118 -5.25 13.17 5.38
C ILE A 118 -4.74 14.51 5.92
N PRO A 119 -4.92 15.65 5.19
CA PRO A 119 -4.50 16.96 5.66
C PRO A 119 -5.16 17.38 6.99
N ASP A 120 -4.41 18.04 7.89
CA ASP A 120 -4.90 18.44 9.20
C ASP A 120 -6.16 19.32 9.17
N SER A 121 -6.29 20.18 8.15
CA SER A 121 -7.48 21.02 7.97
C SER A 121 -8.74 20.21 7.67
N PHE A 122 -8.59 19.09 6.98
CA PHE A 122 -9.66 18.16 6.66
C PHE A 122 -9.94 17.22 7.83
N LYS A 123 -8.88 16.72 8.48
CA LYS A 123 -8.93 15.90 9.68
C LYS A 123 -9.73 16.58 10.81
N THR A 124 -9.52 17.89 11.05
CA THR A 124 -10.26 18.64 12.06
C THR A 124 -11.76 18.66 11.74
N LYS A 125 -12.13 18.91 10.48
CA LYS A 125 -13.53 18.91 10.07
C LYS A 125 -14.18 17.53 10.18
N LEU A 126 -13.44 16.48 9.88
CA LEU A 126 -13.92 15.11 9.94
C LEU A 126 -14.06 14.64 11.39
N ARG A 127 -13.07 14.94 12.25
CA ARG A 127 -13.10 14.60 13.69
C ARG A 127 -14.24 15.29 14.44
N SER A 128 -14.52 16.53 14.14
CA SER A 128 -15.66 17.22 14.73
C SER A 128 -17.00 16.59 14.36
N ARG A 129 -17.03 15.82 13.24
CA ARG A 129 -18.23 15.17 12.74
C ARG A 129 -18.29 13.67 13.04
N ALA A 130 -17.15 13.00 13.06
CA ALA A 130 -17.03 11.57 13.34
C ALA A 130 -16.27 11.38 14.66
N SER A 131 -16.94 11.57 15.80
CA SER A 131 -16.35 11.55 17.15
C SER A 131 -15.63 10.26 17.53
N LYS A 132 -15.95 9.15 16.86
CA LYS A 132 -15.26 7.86 17.07
C LYS A 132 -13.82 7.82 16.53
N THR A 133 -13.40 8.84 15.78
CA THR A 133 -12.03 8.95 15.23
C THR A 133 -11.11 9.84 16.05
N ASP A 134 -11.54 10.33 17.22
CA ASP A 134 -10.81 11.36 17.97
C ASP A 134 -9.40 10.92 18.38
N ASP A 135 -9.21 9.64 18.68
CA ASP A 135 -7.94 9.10 19.17
C ASP A 135 -7.12 8.40 18.08
N GLU A 136 -7.64 8.28 16.84
CA GLU A 136 -6.98 7.58 15.74
C GLU A 136 -6.37 8.54 14.71
N GLN A 137 -5.33 8.08 14.04
CA GLN A 137 -4.86 8.72 12.84
C GLN A 137 -5.82 8.43 11.70
N ILE A 138 -6.19 9.46 10.92
CA ILE A 138 -7.03 9.29 9.75
C ILE A 138 -6.14 9.32 8.50
N VAL A 139 -6.26 8.28 7.70
CA VAL A 139 -5.45 8.05 6.51
C VAL A 139 -6.33 7.89 5.27
N TYR A 140 -5.76 8.10 4.09
CA TYR A 140 -6.41 7.69 2.84
C TYR A 140 -6.45 6.17 2.73
N ASP A 141 -7.38 5.63 1.98
CA ASP A 141 -7.37 4.22 1.61
C ASP A 141 -6.12 3.91 0.75
N PRO A 142 -5.46 2.76 0.98
CA PRO A 142 -4.25 2.40 0.24
C PRO A 142 -4.55 2.04 -1.21
N ASP A 143 -3.60 2.36 -2.10
CA ASP A 143 -3.57 1.76 -3.44
C ASP A 143 -3.28 0.27 -3.36
N HIS A 144 -3.70 -0.51 -4.36
CA HIS A 144 -3.30 -1.90 -4.44
C HIS A 144 -1.79 -2.04 -4.56
N LEU A 145 -1.22 -2.81 -3.64
CA LEU A 145 0.19 -3.14 -3.57
C LEU A 145 0.37 -4.64 -3.82
N TYR A 146 0.89 -4.98 -4.99
CA TYR A 146 1.21 -6.35 -5.38
C TYR A 146 2.61 -6.69 -4.88
N VAL A 147 2.74 -7.74 -4.07
CA VAL A 147 4.01 -8.13 -3.45
C VAL A 147 4.35 -9.56 -3.80
N GLY A 148 5.53 -9.74 -4.38
CA GLY A 148 6.13 -11.05 -4.66
C GLY A 148 7.30 -11.32 -3.73
N ARG A 149 7.46 -12.56 -3.28
CA ARG A 149 8.47 -12.96 -2.28
C ARG A 149 9.15 -14.25 -2.69
N LEU A 150 10.48 -14.29 -2.60
CA LEU A 150 11.25 -15.54 -2.62
C LEU A 150 12.30 -15.45 -1.53
N ASN A 151 12.41 -16.49 -0.69
CA ASN A 151 13.39 -16.55 0.39
C ASN A 151 14.47 -17.57 0.07
N ASP A 152 15.68 -17.36 0.60
CA ASP A 152 16.81 -18.28 0.53
C ASP A 152 17.20 -18.67 -0.91
N VAL A 153 17.11 -17.72 -1.85
CA VAL A 153 17.44 -17.94 -3.26
C VAL A 153 18.95 -18.01 -3.44
N PHE A 154 19.49 -19.19 -3.65
CA PHE A 154 20.92 -19.34 -3.93
C PHE A 154 21.23 -19.10 -5.41
N ILE A 155 22.13 -18.16 -5.68
CA ILE A 155 22.65 -17.88 -7.03
C ILE A 155 24.00 -18.62 -7.19
N PRO A 156 24.05 -19.74 -7.94
CA PRO A 156 25.26 -20.55 -8.03
C PRO A 156 26.35 -19.85 -8.83
N SER A 157 27.61 -20.13 -8.51
CA SER A 157 28.71 -19.85 -9.42
C SER A 157 28.61 -20.70 -10.66
N ARG A 158 28.70 -20.10 -11.85
CA ARG A 158 28.59 -20.81 -13.11
C ARG A 158 29.54 -20.28 -14.16
N SER A 159 29.77 -21.06 -15.22
CA SER A 159 30.55 -20.59 -16.38
C SER A 159 29.71 -19.56 -17.18
N VAL A 160 30.39 -18.77 -17.99
CA VAL A 160 29.75 -17.75 -18.86
C VAL A 160 28.72 -18.39 -19.81
N ASP A 161 28.95 -19.63 -20.21
CA ASP A 161 28.09 -20.37 -21.15
C ASP A 161 26.91 -21.11 -20.48
N ALA A 162 26.83 -21.06 -19.14
CA ALA A 162 25.70 -21.69 -18.45
C ALA A 162 24.38 -20.90 -18.67
N PRO A 163 23.23 -21.58 -18.77
CA PRO A 163 21.94 -20.89 -18.91
C PRO A 163 21.67 -19.97 -17.73
N ALA A 164 20.95 -18.88 -17.96
CA ALA A 164 20.58 -17.93 -16.91
C ALA A 164 19.78 -18.64 -15.79
N VAL A 165 19.97 -18.19 -14.54
CA VAL A 165 19.07 -18.57 -13.45
C VAL A 165 17.75 -17.85 -13.71
N VAL A 166 16.63 -18.55 -13.54
CA VAL A 166 15.28 -18.01 -13.71
C VAL A 166 14.61 -18.03 -12.35
N LEU A 167 14.02 -16.90 -11.98
CA LEU A 167 13.21 -16.71 -10.77
C LEU A 167 11.79 -16.42 -11.23
N ASP A 168 10.87 -17.33 -10.94
CA ASP A 168 9.44 -17.14 -11.19
C ASP A 168 8.79 -16.64 -9.90
N ILE A 169 8.21 -15.45 -9.93
CA ILE A 169 7.67 -14.76 -8.75
C ILE A 169 6.21 -14.40 -9.01
N LYS A 170 5.31 -14.93 -8.16
CA LYS A 170 3.91 -14.51 -8.13
C LYS A 170 3.79 -13.30 -7.19
N CYS A 171 3.18 -12.24 -7.69
CA CYS A 171 2.90 -11.02 -6.93
C CYS A 171 1.40 -10.99 -6.58
N GLU A 172 1.10 -11.06 -5.29
CA GLU A 172 -0.24 -11.05 -4.73
C GLU A 172 -0.49 -9.72 -4.00
N THR A 173 -1.74 -9.26 -3.98
CA THR A 173 -2.07 -8.03 -3.24
C THR A 173 -2.00 -8.24 -1.73
N VAL A 174 -1.45 -7.25 -1.02
CA VAL A 174 -1.49 -7.16 0.45
C VAL A 174 -2.58 -6.20 0.94
N VAL A 175 -3.43 -5.75 0.02
CA VAL A 175 -4.51 -4.79 0.24
C VAL A 175 -5.83 -5.47 -0.07
N GLU A 176 -6.78 -5.35 0.85
CA GLU A 176 -8.15 -5.85 0.67
C GLU A 176 -9.03 -4.74 0.08
N SER A 177 -9.92 -5.08 -0.84
CA SER A 177 -10.97 -4.20 -1.35
C SER A 177 -12.32 -4.57 -0.77
N TRP A 178 -12.93 -3.59 -0.13
CA TRP A 178 -14.25 -3.72 0.49
C TRP A 178 -15.31 -2.95 -0.27
N LEU A 179 -16.51 -3.52 -0.39
CA LEU A 179 -17.70 -2.87 -0.91
C LEU A 179 -18.63 -2.51 0.26
N LEU A 180 -19.00 -1.26 0.35
CA LEU A 180 -20.05 -0.79 1.26
C LEU A 180 -21.37 -0.71 0.48
N GLU A 181 -22.43 -1.29 1.05
CA GLU A 181 -23.81 -1.20 0.56
C GLU A 181 -24.74 -0.70 1.69
N VAL A 182 -25.36 0.46 1.51
CA VAL A 182 -26.41 0.97 2.39
C VAL A 182 -27.72 0.97 1.64
N LYS A 183 -28.70 0.18 2.10
CA LYS A 183 -29.89 -0.14 1.30
C LYS A 183 -30.88 1.00 1.10
N THR A 184 -30.96 1.94 2.04
CA THR A 184 -32.00 2.97 1.94
C THR A 184 -31.49 4.32 2.44
N ILE A 185 -31.26 5.22 1.49
CA ILE A 185 -31.00 6.63 1.78
C ILE A 185 -32.22 7.43 1.29
N THR A 186 -32.98 8.00 2.23
CA THR A 186 -34.05 8.95 1.89
C THR A 186 -33.52 10.37 1.92
N GLY A 187 -34.11 11.25 1.11
CA GLY A 187 -33.64 12.63 0.99
C GLY A 187 -32.31 12.80 0.24
N ALA A 188 -31.91 11.85 -0.61
CA ALA A 188 -30.66 11.91 -1.40
C ALA A 188 -30.49 13.24 -2.17
N LYS A 189 -31.59 13.86 -2.65
CA LYS A 189 -31.59 15.18 -3.32
C LYS A 189 -31.08 16.33 -2.41
N ASN A 190 -31.12 16.14 -1.11
CA ASN A 190 -30.70 17.14 -0.12
C ASN A 190 -29.21 17.05 0.20
N ILE A 191 -28.49 16.06 -0.32
CA ILE A 191 -27.07 15.81 -0.05
C ILE A 191 -26.23 16.69 -0.97
N GLY A 192 -25.35 17.50 -0.39
CA GLY A 192 -24.34 18.30 -1.09
C GLY A 192 -22.99 17.59 -1.24
N SER A 193 -22.57 16.84 -0.21
CA SER A 193 -21.37 16.02 -0.25
C SER A 193 -21.45 14.84 0.72
N MET A 194 -20.65 13.82 0.45
CA MET A 194 -20.55 12.60 1.25
C MET A 194 -19.09 12.28 1.55
N ALA A 195 -18.85 11.65 2.69
CA ALA A 195 -17.58 11.05 3.04
C ALA A 195 -17.84 9.88 4.00
N ALA A 196 -16.91 8.96 4.09
CA ALA A 196 -16.98 7.87 5.03
C ALA A 196 -15.63 7.61 5.68
N VAL A 197 -15.66 7.06 6.89
CA VAL A 197 -14.49 6.62 7.63
C VAL A 197 -14.81 5.30 8.29
N VAL A 198 -13.88 4.35 8.23
CA VAL A 198 -13.94 3.12 9.03
C VAL A 198 -12.78 3.13 10.00
N THR A 199 -13.06 2.97 11.30
CA THR A 199 -12.07 2.98 12.38
C THR A 199 -11.43 1.61 12.58
N SER A 200 -10.33 1.57 13.34
CA SER A 200 -9.71 0.36 13.89
C SER A 200 -9.29 -0.67 12.83
N LEU A 201 -8.76 -0.21 11.71
CA LEU A 201 -8.15 -1.03 10.68
C LEU A 201 -6.62 -1.00 10.79
N ALA A 202 -5.93 -2.03 10.29
CA ALA A 202 -4.48 -2.10 10.34
C ALA A 202 -3.84 -0.91 9.61
N GLY A 203 -2.96 -0.18 10.28
CA GLY A 203 -2.31 1.02 9.73
C GLY A 203 -1.17 0.72 8.77
N SER A 204 -0.66 -0.52 8.76
CA SER A 204 0.43 -0.94 7.89
C SER A 204 0.46 -2.45 7.70
N ASN A 205 1.23 -2.89 6.69
CA ASN A 205 1.53 -4.29 6.43
C ASN A 205 3.04 -4.48 6.27
N LYS A 206 3.65 -5.39 7.04
CA LYS A 206 5.03 -5.83 6.84
C LYS A 206 5.10 -6.71 5.61
N ILE A 207 5.42 -6.12 4.49
CA ILE A 207 5.28 -6.76 3.18
C ILE A 207 6.17 -7.98 2.96
N ALA A 208 7.26 -8.14 3.69
CA ALA A 208 8.10 -9.34 3.63
C ALA A 208 7.39 -10.59 4.17
N TYR A 209 6.42 -10.43 5.07
CA TYR A 209 5.73 -11.53 5.76
C TYR A 209 4.22 -11.53 5.56
N ASP A 210 3.70 -10.50 4.89
CA ASP A 210 2.26 -10.24 4.83
C ASP A 210 1.62 -10.15 6.23
N GLU A 211 2.31 -9.43 7.12
CA GLU A 211 1.89 -9.29 8.50
C GLU A 211 1.27 -7.92 8.75
N ARG A 212 -0.01 -7.88 9.07
CA ARG A 212 -0.75 -6.66 9.41
C ARG A 212 -0.31 -6.13 10.77
N SER A 213 -0.17 -4.80 10.90
CA SER A 213 0.17 -4.18 12.18
C SER A 213 -0.97 -4.30 13.21
N ALA A 214 -0.59 -4.27 14.49
CA ALA A 214 -1.54 -4.07 15.59
C ALA A 214 -1.81 -2.58 15.85
N GLU A 215 -1.00 -1.69 15.28
CA GLU A 215 -1.28 -0.26 15.25
C GLU A 215 -2.41 -0.03 14.25
N TYR A 216 -3.46 0.65 14.71
CA TYR A 216 -4.68 0.83 13.93
C TYR A 216 -4.89 2.30 13.58
N VAL A 217 -5.64 2.51 12.51
CA VAL A 217 -5.97 3.80 11.93
C VAL A 217 -7.43 3.85 11.51
N SER A 218 -7.92 5.04 11.24
CA SER A 218 -9.19 5.26 10.56
C SER A 218 -8.96 5.47 9.08
N VAL A 219 -9.59 4.67 8.22
CA VAL A 219 -9.48 4.77 6.77
C VAL A 219 -10.60 5.65 6.21
N TYR A 220 -10.22 6.71 5.51
CA TYR A 220 -11.11 7.66 4.85
C TYR A 220 -11.30 7.32 3.37
N PHE A 221 -12.54 7.45 2.90
CA PHE A 221 -12.90 7.36 1.48
C PHE A 221 -14.10 8.25 1.14
N ASP A 222 -14.22 8.71 -0.11
CA ASP A 222 -15.23 9.68 -0.56
C ASP A 222 -15.85 9.37 -1.95
N ASN A 223 -15.76 8.12 -2.36
CA ASN A 223 -16.25 7.62 -3.65
C ASN A 223 -17.70 7.09 -3.60
N GLN A 224 -18.50 7.54 -2.64
CA GLN A 224 -19.88 7.09 -2.46
C GLN A 224 -20.76 7.51 -3.65
N VAL A 225 -21.59 6.58 -4.10
CA VAL A 225 -22.60 6.79 -5.14
C VAL A 225 -23.97 6.35 -4.62
N ILE A 226 -24.98 7.18 -4.79
CA ILE A 226 -26.37 6.83 -4.50
C ILE A 226 -27.11 6.64 -5.82
N ASP A 227 -27.73 5.50 -5.99
CA ASP A 227 -28.51 5.19 -7.18
C ASP A 227 -29.96 5.77 -7.11
N GLN A 228 -30.76 5.49 -8.15
CA GLN A 228 -32.14 5.99 -8.26
C GLN A 228 -33.08 5.35 -7.23
N ASP A 229 -32.73 4.18 -6.71
CA ASP A 229 -33.50 3.43 -5.71
C ASP A 229 -33.11 3.83 -4.27
N GLY A 230 -32.15 4.75 -4.12
CA GLY A 230 -31.65 5.22 -2.83
C GLY A 230 -30.63 4.27 -2.20
N VAL A 231 -30.03 3.36 -2.96
CA VAL A 231 -28.94 2.50 -2.48
C VAL A 231 -27.63 3.25 -2.58
N LEU A 232 -26.93 3.41 -1.45
CA LEU A 232 -25.58 3.94 -1.45
C LEU A 232 -24.58 2.81 -1.59
N THR A 233 -23.66 2.96 -2.52
CA THR A 233 -22.49 2.08 -2.67
C THR A 233 -21.20 2.88 -2.59
N ALA A 234 -20.16 2.26 -2.03
CA ALA A 234 -18.80 2.79 -2.04
C ALA A 234 -17.80 1.65 -2.05
N LYS A 235 -16.63 1.88 -2.61
CA LYS A 235 -15.49 0.96 -2.49
C LYS A 235 -14.38 1.63 -1.68
N PHE A 236 -13.70 0.87 -0.87
CA PHE A 236 -12.50 1.34 -0.17
C PHE A 236 -11.51 0.19 -0.01
N ASN A 237 -10.27 0.56 0.12
CA ASN A 237 -9.18 -0.37 0.32
C ASN A 237 -8.63 -0.26 1.74
N THR A 238 -8.04 -1.34 2.25
CA THR A 238 -7.41 -1.37 3.56
C THR A 238 -6.32 -2.46 3.60
N PHE A 239 -5.38 -2.34 4.53
CA PHE A 239 -4.49 -3.46 4.87
C PHE A 239 -5.20 -4.57 5.66
N GLY A 240 -6.51 -4.41 5.89
CA GLY A 240 -7.35 -5.40 6.57
C GLY A 240 -7.42 -5.18 8.07
N TRP A 241 -7.89 -6.22 8.75
CA TRP A 241 -8.04 -6.28 10.20
C TRP A 241 -7.27 -7.48 10.76
N THR A 242 -6.93 -7.43 12.04
CA THR A 242 -6.28 -8.53 12.77
C THR A 242 -6.88 -8.64 14.17
N ASP A 243 -6.96 -9.85 14.71
CA ASP A 243 -7.43 -10.14 16.07
C ASP A 243 -6.61 -9.48 17.19
N ARG A 244 -5.45 -8.91 16.86
CA ARG A 244 -4.66 -8.08 17.77
C ARG A 244 -5.23 -6.67 17.96
N ILE A 245 -6.16 -6.24 17.09
CA ILE A 245 -6.91 -4.99 17.22
C ILE A 245 -8.20 -5.31 17.97
N THR A 246 -8.34 -4.81 19.18
CA THR A 246 -9.48 -5.07 20.06
C THR A 246 -10.56 -4.00 20.01
N GLU A 247 -10.23 -2.85 19.39
CA GLU A 247 -11.18 -1.75 19.24
C GLU A 247 -12.21 -2.07 18.16
N PRO A 248 -13.48 -1.63 18.34
CA PRO A 248 -14.54 -1.92 17.38
C PRO A 248 -14.32 -1.17 16.05
N GLN A 249 -14.65 -1.82 14.95
CA GLN A 249 -14.70 -1.18 13.63
C GLN A 249 -16.00 -0.41 13.50
N VAL A 250 -15.93 0.91 13.56
CA VAL A 250 -17.07 1.81 13.41
C VAL A 250 -17.03 2.49 12.04
N LEU A 251 -18.08 2.27 11.25
CA LEU A 251 -18.32 3.03 10.03
C LEU A 251 -19.00 4.36 10.40
N SER A 252 -18.37 5.47 10.12
CA SER A 252 -18.96 6.80 10.21
C SER A 252 -19.30 7.32 8.82
N LEU A 253 -20.59 7.44 8.51
CA LEU A 253 -21.09 8.07 7.28
C LEU A 253 -21.36 9.55 7.56
N VAL A 254 -20.69 10.42 6.82
CA VAL A 254 -20.79 11.87 6.95
C VAL A 254 -21.45 12.46 5.73
N PHE A 255 -22.66 12.98 5.89
CA PHE A 255 -23.36 13.71 4.84
C PHE A 255 -23.35 15.20 5.17
N THR A 256 -23.09 16.03 4.19
CA THR A 256 -23.32 17.47 4.30
C THR A 256 -24.49 17.81 3.40
N ASP A 257 -25.55 18.41 3.93
CA ASP A 257 -26.69 18.78 3.13
C ASP A 257 -26.41 20.03 2.26
N VAL A 258 -27.34 20.35 1.37
CA VAL A 258 -27.21 21.49 0.44
C VAL A 258 -27.19 22.86 1.15
N ALA A 259 -27.58 22.92 2.45
CA ALA A 259 -27.44 24.09 3.29
C ALA A 259 -26.13 24.13 4.08
N GLY A 260 -25.28 23.09 3.95
CA GLY A 260 -24.00 22.97 4.61
C GLY A 260 -24.05 22.33 6.01
N LYS A 261 -25.23 21.83 6.45
CA LYS A 261 -25.36 21.14 7.74
C LYS A 261 -24.83 19.71 7.65
N GLY A 262 -24.08 19.28 8.66
CA GLY A 262 -23.55 17.92 8.77
C GLY A 262 -24.57 16.96 9.39
N HIS A 263 -24.62 15.75 8.88
CA HIS A 263 -25.38 14.60 9.40
C HIS A 263 -24.43 13.42 9.49
N VAL A 264 -24.24 12.85 10.67
CA VAL A 264 -23.29 11.76 10.93
C VAL A 264 -24.01 10.56 11.47
N PHE A 265 -23.73 9.40 10.89
CA PHE A 265 -24.27 8.11 11.32
C PHE A 265 -23.10 7.20 11.64
N ASN A 266 -22.99 6.77 12.91
CA ASN A 266 -21.97 5.85 13.38
C ASN A 266 -22.59 4.46 13.52
N ILE A 267 -21.99 3.47 12.90
CA ILE A 267 -22.52 2.12 12.80
C ILE A 267 -21.40 1.15 13.16
N ASP A 268 -21.61 0.31 14.16
CA ASP A 268 -20.68 -0.78 14.47
C ASP A 268 -20.77 -1.83 13.37
N VAL A 269 -19.65 -2.10 12.71
CA VAL A 269 -19.55 -3.07 11.61
C VAL A 269 -18.53 -4.16 11.90
N SER A 270 -18.09 -4.29 13.16
CA SER A 270 -17.02 -5.20 13.58
C SER A 270 -17.27 -6.64 13.14
N ASP A 271 -18.49 -7.14 13.34
CA ASP A 271 -18.86 -8.51 12.99
C ASP A 271 -18.80 -8.77 11.47
N GLN A 272 -18.82 -7.71 10.65
CA GLN A 272 -18.80 -7.82 9.19
C GLN A 272 -17.37 -7.91 8.63
N PHE A 273 -16.35 -7.67 9.45
CA PHE A 273 -14.94 -7.91 9.07
C PHE A 273 -14.48 -9.33 9.36
N ILE A 274 -15.25 -10.09 10.18
CA ILE A 274 -14.90 -11.44 10.59
C ILE A 274 -15.54 -12.43 9.62
N ASP A 275 -14.76 -13.39 9.12
CA ASP A 275 -15.23 -14.47 8.25
C ASP A 275 -16.10 -14.02 7.06
N ASN A 276 -15.79 -12.87 6.46
CA ASN A 276 -16.52 -12.29 5.34
C ASN A 276 -15.70 -12.39 4.03
N PRO A 277 -15.73 -13.52 3.33
CA PRO A 277 -14.95 -13.71 2.11
C PRO A 277 -15.44 -12.86 0.91
N GLU A 278 -16.68 -12.34 1.00
CA GLU A 278 -17.22 -11.43 -0.02
C GLU A 278 -16.67 -10.02 0.11
N GLN A 279 -16.14 -9.66 1.30
CA GLN A 279 -15.66 -8.32 1.63
C GLN A 279 -16.72 -7.24 1.35
N ILE A 280 -17.97 -7.50 1.76
CA ILE A 280 -19.10 -6.57 1.60
C ILE A 280 -19.65 -6.20 2.97
N ILE A 281 -19.65 -4.90 3.28
CA ILE A 281 -20.32 -4.35 4.47
C ILE A 281 -21.74 -3.96 4.07
N ARG A 282 -22.75 -4.57 4.68
CA ARG A 282 -24.16 -4.35 4.37
C ARG A 282 -24.88 -3.66 5.53
N ILE A 283 -25.36 -2.45 5.25
CA ILE A 283 -26.14 -1.65 6.19
C ILE A 283 -27.62 -1.73 5.78
N ASN A 284 -28.44 -2.37 6.62
CA ASN A 284 -29.86 -2.59 6.37
C ASN A 284 -30.74 -1.59 7.15
N VAL A 285 -30.22 -0.41 7.46
CA VAL A 285 -30.92 0.64 8.19
C VAL A 285 -31.27 1.78 7.24
N GLU A 286 -32.46 2.35 7.41
CA GLU A 286 -32.87 3.55 6.68
C GLU A 286 -32.12 4.77 7.23
N ILE A 287 -31.47 5.53 6.34
CA ILE A 287 -30.82 6.79 6.67
C ILE A 287 -31.62 7.91 6.01
N ASP A 288 -32.15 8.82 6.84
CA ASP A 288 -32.94 9.96 6.35
C ASP A 288 -32.12 11.26 6.43
N ILE A 289 -32.02 11.95 5.27
CA ILE A 289 -31.43 13.28 5.18
C ILE A 289 -32.57 14.29 4.97
N PRO A 290 -32.98 14.99 6.03
CA PRO A 290 -34.15 15.84 5.99
C PRO A 290 -33.95 17.02 5.01
N GLU A 291 -35.06 17.57 4.54
CA GLU A 291 -35.03 18.83 3.77
C GLU A 291 -34.46 19.95 4.67
N PRO A 292 -33.50 20.74 4.18
CA PRO A 292 -33.02 21.90 4.92
C PRO A 292 -34.17 22.84 5.26
N MET A 293 -34.28 23.24 6.50
CA MET A 293 -35.28 24.27 6.87
C MET A 293 -34.95 25.58 6.14
N THR A 294 -35.72 25.90 5.14
CA THR A 294 -35.73 27.25 4.57
C THR A 294 -36.34 28.17 5.61
N SER A 295 -35.52 28.98 6.26
CA SER A 295 -36.01 30.04 7.13
C SER A 295 -36.90 30.95 6.26
N GLY A 296 -38.20 30.88 6.51
CA GLY A 296 -39.19 31.68 5.80
C GLY A 296 -38.85 33.19 5.91
N ASP A 297 -38.90 33.87 4.77
CA ASP A 297 -39.00 35.30 4.58
C ASP A 297 -37.90 36.15 5.21
N GLY A 298 -36.77 36.30 4.50
CA GLY A 298 -35.71 37.26 4.85
C GLY A 298 -34.35 36.80 4.38
N GLY A 299 -33.83 37.48 3.40
CA GLY A 299 -32.57 37.35 2.68
C GLY A 299 -31.47 36.54 3.33
N PHE A 300 -30.79 35.80 2.50
CA PHE A 300 -29.57 35.04 2.79
C PHE A 300 -28.59 35.85 3.68
N VAL A 301 -28.57 35.55 4.93
CA VAL A 301 -27.49 35.94 5.84
C VAL A 301 -26.68 34.69 6.11
N PRO A 302 -25.49 34.55 5.56
CA PRO A 302 -24.61 33.45 5.95
C PRO A 302 -24.19 33.67 7.39
N LYS A 303 -24.90 33.11 8.35
CA LYS A 303 -24.40 32.91 9.72
C LYS A 303 -23.48 31.72 9.68
N VAL A 304 -22.20 31.97 9.68
CA VAL A 304 -21.15 31.01 10.02
C VAL A 304 -21.03 30.96 11.55
N ASP A 305 -22.10 30.63 12.23
CA ASP A 305 -22.09 30.45 13.69
C ASP A 305 -22.69 29.07 13.97
N GLU A 306 -21.85 28.21 14.54
CA GLU A 306 -22.12 26.89 15.11
C GLU A 306 -22.80 25.91 14.15
N TRP A 307 -21.98 24.96 13.66
CA TRP A 307 -22.45 23.77 12.96
C TRP A 307 -23.24 22.91 13.95
N ASP A 308 -24.56 22.94 13.89
CA ASP A 308 -25.41 21.96 14.58
C ASP A 308 -25.19 20.59 13.92
N GLU A 309 -24.46 19.71 14.58
CA GLU A 309 -24.24 18.33 14.16
C GLU A 309 -25.37 17.46 14.67
N ILE A 310 -25.96 16.64 13.81
CA ILE A 310 -26.81 15.53 14.22
C ILE A 310 -25.92 14.29 14.20
N ASN A 311 -25.53 13.84 15.39
CA ASN A 311 -24.78 12.61 15.56
C ASN A 311 -25.75 11.50 15.98
N THR A 312 -25.81 10.41 15.22
CA THR A 312 -26.72 9.29 15.44
C THR A 312 -25.90 8.00 15.53
N ASP A 313 -25.88 7.37 16.70
CA ASP A 313 -25.34 6.02 16.85
C ASP A 313 -26.40 5.00 16.48
N ILE A 314 -26.11 4.14 15.53
CA ILE A 314 -26.99 3.06 15.07
C ILE A 314 -26.40 1.75 15.57
N ILE A 315 -27.16 1.03 16.39
CA ILE A 315 -26.82 -0.33 16.84
C ILE A 315 -27.52 -1.30 15.91
N ILE A 316 -26.76 -2.15 15.22
CA ILE A 316 -27.25 -3.15 14.26
C ILE A 316 -27.28 -4.53 14.95
#